data_8c5b48bf990bd50d3a9d6b04356efca4
#
_entry.id   8c5b48bf990bd50d3a9d6b04356efca4
#
_cell.length_a   1.000
_cell.length_b   1.000
_cell.length_c   1.000
_cell.angle_alpha   90.00
_cell.angle_beta   90.00
_cell.angle_gamma   90.00
#
_symmetry.space_group_name_H-M   'P 1'
#
loop_
_entity.id
_entity.type
_entity.pdbx_description
1 polymer ?
#
loop_
_entity_poly.entity_id
_entity_poly.type
_entity_poly.pdbx_seq_one_letter_code
_entity_poly.pdbx_strand_id
1 'polypeptide(L)'
;MKKRLIGYAAALLAVSMLAGCGAPAAGTGAAADPGSQAGASQPGTSQSGTSQAGTSQTDASQNAGAEGASITFWHSMGGVNGEALEYLVNKFNSDNTMGIQVEAQYQGEYDDAINKLKSAQIGNMGADLVQIYDIGTRFMIDSGWVVPMQELIDADGWDKTQIEPNIAAYYTVGDTLYSMPFNSSTPLLYYNKDMFDKAGITQAPGSLGEIGRIADDLVNKGGAGEPISLSIYGWFFEQFTCKQGLNYVNNGNGREAAATAVEFDQNGAGAKTLAAWKELYDKGYAPNVGRGGDAGLADFSSGKSAMTLGSTASLKQILEDVNGKFEVGTAYFPMVSESDKGGVSIGGASLWALNNEDEAKKAATWEFVKFLVSPESQAYWNAQTGYFPVTVKLMRNLYSRRIWKNIPSSALPLTSFMIPLRSQQAPCSAYFLRQGRWLKRR
;
A
#
# COMPACT_ATOMS: atom_id res chain seq x y z
N MET A 1 7.64 -20.41 57.99
CA MET A 1 6.81 -19.63 58.90
C MET A 1 6.32 -18.35 58.24
N LYS A 2 5.01 -18.09 58.40
CA LYS A 2 4.27 -16.87 58.10
C LYS A 2 3.94 -16.55 56.60
N LYS A 3 2.76 -16.97 56.23
CA LYS A 3 1.88 -16.49 55.17
C LYS A 3 1.45 -15.04 55.42
N ARG A 4 1.32 -14.21 54.38
CA ARG A 4 0.34 -13.11 54.36
C ARG A 4 -0.40 -13.09 53.05
N LEU A 5 -1.69 -13.42 53.14
CA LEU A 5 -2.75 -13.09 52.18
C LEU A 5 -3.03 -11.59 52.28
N ILE A 6 -3.27 -10.94 51.14
CA ILE A 6 -4.06 -9.69 51.06
C ILE A 6 -5.03 -9.89 49.90
N GLY A 7 -6.30 -9.60 50.26
CA GLY A 7 -7.48 -9.97 49.54
C GLY A 7 -7.93 -8.99 48.46
N TYR A 8 -8.75 -9.51 47.60
CA TYR A 8 -9.48 -8.83 46.53
C TYR A 8 -10.77 -8.17 47.07
N ALA A 9 -10.99 -6.92 46.69
CA ALA A 9 -12.30 -6.28 46.79
C ALA A 9 -12.86 -6.11 45.36
N ALA A 10 -13.90 -6.85 45.05
CA ALA A 10 -14.72 -6.69 43.85
C ALA A 10 -15.78 -5.62 44.11
N ALA A 11 -15.90 -4.63 43.23
CA ALA A 11 -17.00 -3.71 43.18
C ALA A 11 -17.85 -3.99 41.93
N LEU A 12 -19.01 -4.55 42.13
CA LEU A 12 -20.11 -4.69 41.19
C LEU A 12 -20.89 -3.35 41.15
N LEU A 13 -21.07 -2.78 39.98
CA LEU A 13 -22.04 -1.74 39.70
C LEU A 13 -23.05 -2.23 38.67
N ALA A 14 -24.25 -2.48 39.14
CA ALA A 14 -25.44 -2.75 38.34
C ALA A 14 -26.02 -1.42 37.85
N VAL A 15 -26.35 -1.31 36.58
CA VAL A 15 -27.18 -0.24 36.02
C VAL A 15 -28.44 -0.83 35.43
N SER A 16 -29.54 -0.35 35.95
CA SER A 16 -30.93 -0.72 35.71
C SER A 16 -31.43 -0.23 34.35
N MET A 17 -32.20 -1.09 33.69
CA MET A 17 -33.07 -0.79 32.55
C MET A 17 -34.26 0.09 32.98
N LEU A 18 -34.65 1.00 32.11
CA LEU A 18 -36.00 1.54 32.06
C LEU A 18 -36.55 1.47 30.64
N ALA A 19 -37.57 0.68 30.49
CA ALA A 19 -38.39 0.56 29.30
C ALA A 19 -39.42 1.70 29.22
N GLY A 20 -39.67 2.17 28.02
CA GLY A 20 -40.78 3.09 27.74
C GLY A 20 -41.41 2.76 26.38
N CYS A 21 -42.52 2.06 26.42
CA CYS A 21 -43.43 1.82 25.29
C CYS A 21 -44.27 3.04 24.96
N GLY A 22 -44.52 3.27 23.67
CA GLY A 22 -45.59 4.17 23.22
C GLY A 22 -45.72 4.21 21.69
N ALA A 23 -46.69 3.48 21.15
CA ALA A 23 -47.36 3.66 19.87
C ALA A 23 -48.88 3.54 20.12
N PRO A 24 -49.81 3.80 19.17
CA PRO A 24 -49.76 4.53 17.90
C PRO A 24 -50.97 5.49 17.74
N ALA A 25 -51.07 6.26 16.66
CA ALA A 25 -52.36 6.64 16.10
C ALA A 25 -52.25 7.02 14.61
N ALA A 26 -53.12 6.44 13.84
CA ALA A 26 -53.36 6.66 12.44
C ALA A 26 -54.22 7.90 12.17
N GLY A 27 -54.08 8.51 10.99
CA GLY A 27 -54.96 9.57 10.53
C GLY A 27 -54.85 9.74 9.01
N THR A 28 -55.87 9.37 8.34
CA THR A 28 -56.22 9.36 6.90
C THR A 28 -56.50 10.75 6.34
N GLY A 29 -56.29 10.91 4.99
CA GLY A 29 -57.01 11.92 4.17
C GLY A 29 -56.20 12.52 3.03
N ALA A 30 -56.30 11.98 1.89
CA ALA A 30 -56.99 12.32 0.63
C ALA A 30 -56.48 13.59 -0.13
N ALA A 31 -55.95 13.29 -1.28
CA ALA A 31 -56.11 13.84 -2.64
C ALA A 31 -56.51 15.30 -2.91
N ALA A 32 -55.72 15.94 -3.83
CA ALA A 32 -56.23 16.55 -5.07
C ALA A 32 -55.13 17.26 -5.88
N ASP A 33 -54.98 16.87 -7.11
CA ASP A 33 -54.43 17.58 -8.29
C ASP A 33 -55.72 18.22 -8.96
N PRO A 34 -55.70 19.18 -9.91
CA PRO A 34 -54.72 19.48 -10.96
C PRO A 34 -54.63 20.98 -11.38
N GLY A 35 -53.77 21.29 -12.35
CA GLY A 35 -53.98 22.47 -13.20
C GLY A 35 -52.75 23.06 -13.88
N SER A 36 -52.56 22.61 -15.09
CA SER A 36 -51.99 23.22 -16.29
C SER A 36 -51.99 24.75 -16.40
N GLN A 37 -50.93 25.35 -16.96
CA GLN A 37 -51.06 26.01 -18.27
C GLN A 37 -49.70 26.46 -18.85
N ALA A 38 -49.64 26.35 -20.16
CA ALA A 38 -48.56 26.67 -21.07
C ALA A 38 -48.47 28.17 -21.40
N GLY A 39 -47.30 28.60 -21.85
CA GLY A 39 -47.14 29.89 -22.51
C GLY A 39 -45.81 29.99 -23.26
N ALA A 40 -45.91 29.82 -24.58
CA ALA A 40 -44.88 29.96 -25.59
C ALA A 40 -44.62 31.44 -25.91
N SER A 41 -43.40 31.81 -26.31
CA SER A 41 -43.15 32.58 -27.56
C SER A 41 -41.67 32.96 -27.72
N GLN A 42 -41.10 32.61 -28.85
CA GLN A 42 -39.92 33.16 -29.54
C GLN A 42 -40.32 34.48 -30.27
N PRO A 43 -39.44 35.15 -31.10
CA PRO A 43 -37.98 35.13 -31.33
C PRO A 43 -37.35 36.54 -31.59
N GLY A 44 -36.08 36.55 -31.92
CA GLY A 44 -35.41 37.65 -32.65
C GLY A 44 -34.07 38.05 -32.07
N THR A 45 -32.96 38.29 -32.69
CA THR A 45 -32.48 38.44 -34.08
C THR A 45 -30.98 38.45 -34.05
N SER A 46 -30.37 37.97 -35.11
CA SER A 46 -28.93 37.93 -35.43
C SER A 46 -28.28 39.30 -35.48
N GLN A 47 -26.99 39.39 -35.06
CA GLN A 47 -26.02 40.21 -35.79
C GLN A 47 -24.60 39.61 -35.68
N SER A 48 -24.00 39.45 -36.84
CA SER A 48 -22.63 39.06 -37.15
C SER A 48 -21.65 40.19 -36.86
N GLY A 49 -20.42 39.83 -36.42
CA GLY A 49 -19.31 40.74 -36.27
C GLY A 49 -17.95 40.10 -36.08
N THR A 50 -17.26 39.90 -37.18
CA THR A 50 -15.79 39.93 -37.44
C THR A 50 -14.81 39.23 -36.50
N SER A 51 -14.05 38.35 -37.13
CA SER A 51 -12.77 37.75 -36.76
C SER A 51 -11.70 38.73 -36.28
N GLN A 52 -11.04 38.44 -35.18
CA GLN A 52 -9.67 38.83 -34.98
C GLN A 52 -8.90 37.66 -34.37
N ALA A 53 -7.83 37.29 -35.09
CA ALA A 53 -6.83 36.34 -34.63
C ALA A 53 -6.07 36.93 -33.45
N GLY A 54 -5.94 36.20 -32.36
CA GLY A 54 -5.21 36.56 -31.18
C GLY A 54 -4.69 35.33 -30.47
N THR A 55 -3.41 35.08 -30.69
CA THR A 55 -2.41 34.44 -29.82
C THR A 55 -2.89 33.44 -28.75
N SER A 56 -2.34 32.26 -28.87
CA SER A 56 -2.21 31.20 -27.88
C SER A 56 -2.16 31.71 -26.43
N GLN A 57 -3.20 31.47 -25.68
CA GLN A 57 -3.17 31.37 -24.22
C GLN A 57 -3.72 29.96 -23.86
N THR A 58 -2.87 28.99 -23.94
CA THR A 58 -2.99 27.73 -23.26
C THR A 58 -2.07 27.82 -22.06
N ASP A 59 -2.62 27.66 -20.86
CA ASP A 59 -2.02 27.16 -19.63
C ASP A 59 -2.48 27.83 -18.31
N ALA A 60 -3.62 28.50 -18.26
CA ALA A 60 -4.05 29.13 -17.00
C ALA A 60 -5.50 28.80 -16.56
N SER A 61 -6.23 27.93 -17.23
CA SER A 61 -7.67 27.86 -17.06
C SER A 61 -8.24 26.68 -16.25
N GLN A 62 -7.44 25.71 -15.85
CA GLN A 62 -7.94 24.56 -15.09
C GLN A 62 -7.58 24.57 -13.60
N ASN A 63 -6.59 25.36 -13.16
CA ASN A 63 -6.18 25.42 -11.76
C ASN A 63 -6.92 26.48 -10.93
N ALA A 64 -7.73 27.33 -11.54
CA ALA A 64 -8.45 28.42 -10.86
C ALA A 64 -9.53 27.92 -9.86
N GLY A 65 -9.88 26.64 -9.91
CA GLY A 65 -10.89 26.06 -9.00
C GLY A 65 -10.36 25.57 -7.66
N ALA A 66 -9.07 25.35 -7.50
CA ALA A 66 -8.49 24.76 -6.30
C ALA A 66 -8.04 25.77 -5.23
N GLU A 67 -8.05 27.08 -5.54
CA GLU A 67 -7.53 28.12 -4.64
C GLU A 67 -8.26 28.15 -3.30
N GLY A 68 -7.49 28.08 -2.20
CA GLY A 68 -8.00 28.14 -0.83
C GLY A 68 -8.79 26.93 -0.37
N ALA A 69 -8.85 25.87 -1.16
CA ALA A 69 -9.58 24.65 -0.80
C ALA A 69 -8.90 23.92 0.37
N SER A 70 -9.72 23.30 1.23
CA SER A 70 -9.26 22.38 2.26
C SER A 70 -9.72 20.96 1.95
N ILE A 71 -8.79 20.02 1.99
CA ILE A 71 -9.05 18.59 1.76
C ILE A 71 -8.62 17.74 2.95
N THR A 72 -9.32 16.63 3.15
CA THR A 72 -8.99 15.63 4.18
C THR A 72 -8.33 14.42 3.52
N PHE A 73 -7.16 14.03 4.03
CA PHE A 73 -6.40 12.87 3.58
C PHE A 73 -6.33 11.80 4.66
N TRP A 74 -6.93 10.63 4.43
CA TRP A 74 -6.85 9.48 5.31
C TRP A 74 -5.70 8.56 4.94
N HIS A 75 -4.88 8.21 5.93
CA HIS A 75 -3.69 7.36 5.72
C HIS A 75 -3.47 6.35 6.85
N SER A 76 -2.61 5.35 6.58
CA SER A 76 -2.24 4.29 7.52
C SER A 76 -0.73 4.30 7.84
N MET A 77 -0.08 5.45 7.72
CA MET A 77 1.34 5.59 8.03
C MET A 77 1.54 5.95 9.48
N GLY A 78 2.09 5.04 10.27
CA GLY A 78 2.48 5.24 11.67
C GLY A 78 4.01 5.30 11.84
N GLY A 79 4.49 5.60 13.06
CA GLY A 79 5.91 5.65 13.40
C GLY A 79 6.73 6.52 12.45
N VAL A 80 7.92 6.09 12.08
CA VAL A 80 8.83 6.83 11.18
C VAL A 80 8.21 7.14 9.82
N ASN A 81 7.34 6.29 9.33
CA ASN A 81 6.62 6.52 8.06
C ASN A 81 5.57 7.63 8.23
N GLY A 82 4.90 7.70 9.39
CA GLY A 82 3.98 8.77 9.74
C GLY A 82 4.67 10.12 9.82
N GLU A 83 5.81 10.20 10.50
CA GLU A 83 6.63 11.42 10.60
C GLU A 83 7.08 11.91 9.22
N ALA A 84 7.48 10.99 8.34
CA ALA A 84 7.87 11.34 6.98
C ALA A 84 6.70 11.87 6.15
N LEU A 85 5.49 11.29 6.32
CA LEU A 85 4.30 11.76 5.64
C LEU A 85 3.85 13.13 6.18
N GLU A 86 3.86 13.33 7.48
CA GLU A 86 3.55 14.62 8.11
C GLU A 86 4.45 15.73 7.60
N TYR A 87 5.75 15.46 7.46
CA TYR A 87 6.68 16.42 6.86
C TYR A 87 6.25 16.81 5.43
N LEU A 88 5.89 15.83 4.59
CA LEU A 88 5.44 16.10 3.21
C LEU A 88 4.14 16.91 3.19
N VAL A 89 3.18 16.59 4.06
CA VAL A 89 1.92 17.36 4.18
C VAL A 89 2.20 18.80 4.61
N ASN A 90 3.00 19.00 5.65
CA ASN A 90 3.36 20.32 6.13
C ASN A 90 4.12 21.13 5.06
N LYS A 91 5.02 20.46 4.33
CA LYS A 91 5.74 21.09 3.21
C LYS A 91 4.78 21.52 2.09
N PHE A 92 3.83 20.67 1.69
CA PHE A 92 2.82 21.06 0.71
C PHE A 92 2.00 22.25 1.20
N ASN A 93 1.48 22.19 2.42
CA ASN A 93 0.66 23.24 3.00
C ASN A 93 1.39 24.62 3.06
N SER A 94 2.72 24.60 3.28
CA SER A 94 3.52 25.83 3.33
C SER A 94 3.95 26.35 1.97
N ASP A 95 4.24 25.45 1.02
CA ASP A 95 4.95 25.82 -0.21
C ASP A 95 4.01 26.03 -1.41
N ASN A 96 2.77 25.44 -1.38
CA ASN A 96 1.85 25.66 -2.50
C ASN A 96 1.35 27.10 -2.56
N THR A 97 1.35 27.65 -3.77
CA THR A 97 0.96 29.06 -4.02
C THR A 97 -0.55 29.24 -4.15
N MET A 98 -1.31 28.15 -4.15
CA MET A 98 -2.77 28.17 -4.30
C MET A 98 -3.52 28.26 -2.96
N GLY A 99 -2.78 28.23 -1.84
CA GLY A 99 -3.39 28.28 -0.50
C GLY A 99 -4.19 27.04 -0.12
N ILE A 100 -3.96 25.92 -0.84
CA ILE A 100 -4.60 24.63 -0.52
C ILE A 100 -4.11 24.15 0.85
N GLN A 101 -5.03 23.63 1.66
CA GLN A 101 -4.72 23.02 2.94
C GLN A 101 -5.10 21.55 2.95
N VAL A 102 -4.18 20.70 3.35
CA VAL A 102 -4.40 19.25 3.53
C VAL A 102 -4.40 18.92 5.01
N GLU A 103 -5.49 18.37 5.49
CA GLU A 103 -5.59 17.77 6.82
C GLU A 103 -5.35 16.25 6.70
N ALA A 104 -4.17 15.79 7.10
CA ALA A 104 -3.85 14.37 7.12
C ALA A 104 -4.33 13.73 8.42
N GLN A 105 -5.04 12.59 8.31
CA GLN A 105 -5.62 11.89 9.44
C GLN A 105 -5.20 10.42 9.43
N TYR A 106 -4.46 10.00 10.46
CA TYR A 106 -4.10 8.60 10.66
C TYR A 106 -5.32 7.76 11.03
N GLN A 107 -5.56 6.69 10.28
CA GLN A 107 -6.74 5.83 10.44
C GLN A 107 -6.45 4.46 11.08
N GLY A 108 -5.25 4.23 11.57
CA GLY A 108 -4.81 2.92 12.05
C GLY A 108 -4.16 2.11 10.94
N GLU A 109 -4.07 0.80 11.14
CA GLU A 109 -3.55 -0.11 10.14
C GLU A 109 -4.45 -0.16 8.89
N TYR A 110 -3.95 -0.71 7.78
CA TYR A 110 -4.69 -0.74 6.51
C TYR A 110 -6.09 -1.37 6.61
N ASP A 111 -6.23 -2.45 7.40
CA ASP A 111 -7.54 -3.09 7.63
C ASP A 111 -8.50 -2.18 8.41
N ASP A 112 -7.99 -1.42 9.37
CA ASP A 112 -8.78 -0.45 10.14
C ASP A 112 -9.24 0.69 9.25
N ALA A 113 -8.33 1.22 8.41
CA ALA A 113 -8.62 2.32 7.50
C ALA A 113 -9.74 1.96 6.50
N ILE A 114 -9.67 0.77 5.88
CA ILE A 114 -10.71 0.34 4.93
C ILE A 114 -12.06 0.09 5.62
N ASN A 115 -12.06 -0.42 6.86
CA ASN A 115 -13.29 -0.62 7.62
C ASN A 115 -13.92 0.71 8.08
N LYS A 116 -13.10 1.68 8.48
CA LYS A 116 -13.56 3.04 8.77
C LYS A 116 -14.12 3.72 7.52
N LEU A 117 -13.44 3.56 6.36
CA LEU A 117 -13.92 4.10 5.09
C LEU A 117 -15.30 3.56 4.73
N LYS A 118 -15.52 2.23 4.85
CA LYS A 118 -16.84 1.61 4.64
C LYS A 118 -17.93 2.24 5.51
N SER A 119 -17.60 2.49 6.77
CA SER A 119 -18.54 3.08 7.71
C SER A 119 -18.83 4.56 7.43
N ALA A 120 -17.80 5.32 7.07
CA ALA A 120 -17.91 6.75 6.75
C ALA A 120 -18.71 7.00 5.46
N GLN A 121 -18.54 6.16 4.44
CA GLN A 121 -19.28 6.27 3.19
C GLN A 121 -20.79 6.09 3.37
N ILE A 122 -21.24 5.27 4.33
CA ILE A 122 -22.66 5.16 4.67
C ILE A 122 -23.24 6.49 5.18
N GLY A 123 -22.40 7.29 5.87
CA GLY A 123 -22.80 8.59 6.44
C GLY A 123 -22.46 9.81 5.55
N ASN A 124 -21.92 9.58 4.36
CA ASN A 124 -21.39 10.64 3.47
C ASN A 124 -20.36 11.56 4.18
N MET A 125 -19.54 10.99 5.07
CA MET A 125 -18.53 11.67 5.89
C MET A 125 -17.11 11.17 5.57
N GLY A 126 -16.86 10.86 4.32
CA GLY A 126 -15.55 10.36 3.86
C GLY A 126 -14.49 11.46 3.74
N ALA A 127 -13.25 11.04 3.52
CA ALA A 127 -12.16 11.92 3.13
C ALA A 127 -12.26 12.29 1.64
N ASP A 128 -11.46 13.27 1.22
CA ASP A 128 -11.31 13.63 -0.20
C ASP A 128 -10.26 12.73 -0.89
N LEU A 129 -9.24 12.31 -0.15
CA LEU A 129 -8.19 11.40 -0.58
C LEU A 129 -7.98 10.31 0.47
N VAL A 130 -7.80 9.07 0.03
CA VAL A 130 -7.49 7.95 0.93
C VAL A 130 -6.31 7.13 0.43
N GLN A 131 -5.46 6.67 1.35
CA GLN A 131 -4.42 5.70 1.10
C GLN A 131 -4.96 4.30 1.37
N ILE A 132 -4.98 3.44 0.36
CA ILE A 132 -5.44 2.07 0.47
C ILE A 132 -4.34 1.12 0.01
N TYR A 133 -4.12 0.05 0.77
CA TYR A 133 -3.13 -0.97 0.45
C TYR A 133 -3.46 -1.74 -0.83
N ASP A 134 -2.46 -2.41 -1.36
CA ASP A 134 -2.49 -3.09 -2.66
C ASP A 134 -3.67 -4.08 -2.80
N ILE A 135 -3.91 -4.93 -1.79
CA ILE A 135 -5.01 -5.91 -1.82
C ILE A 135 -6.42 -5.29 -1.74
N GLY A 136 -6.53 -4.02 -1.34
CA GLY A 136 -7.79 -3.27 -1.33
C GLY A 136 -8.24 -2.79 -2.72
N THR A 137 -7.40 -2.92 -3.76
CA THR A 137 -7.63 -2.36 -5.09
C THR A 137 -8.98 -2.77 -5.69
N ARG A 138 -9.31 -4.06 -5.68
CA ARG A 138 -10.56 -4.55 -6.27
C ARG A 138 -11.79 -4.02 -5.53
N PHE A 139 -11.73 -4.01 -4.19
CA PHE A 139 -12.80 -3.44 -3.37
C PHE A 139 -13.06 -1.97 -3.71
N MET A 140 -12.00 -1.16 -3.83
CA MET A 140 -12.15 0.26 -4.17
C MET A 140 -12.78 0.48 -5.54
N ILE A 141 -12.39 -0.32 -6.54
CA ILE A 141 -12.99 -0.25 -7.89
C ILE A 141 -14.48 -0.59 -7.84
N ASP A 142 -14.83 -1.69 -7.17
CA ASP A 142 -16.21 -2.18 -7.11
C ASP A 142 -17.12 -1.31 -6.22
N SER A 143 -16.54 -0.51 -5.34
CA SER A 143 -17.30 0.37 -4.44
C SER A 143 -18.07 1.48 -5.16
N GLY A 144 -17.57 1.92 -6.30
CA GLY A 144 -18.11 3.08 -7.03
C GLY A 144 -17.89 4.43 -6.34
N TRP A 145 -17.04 4.47 -5.30
CA TRP A 145 -16.78 5.70 -4.52
C TRP A 145 -15.63 6.55 -5.06
N VAL A 146 -14.92 6.06 -6.06
CA VAL A 146 -13.64 6.63 -6.50
C VAL A 146 -13.77 7.38 -7.83
N VAL A 147 -12.99 8.43 -7.97
CA VAL A 147 -12.65 9.02 -9.25
C VAL A 147 -11.38 8.34 -9.73
N PRO A 148 -11.40 7.63 -10.87
CA PRO A 148 -10.19 7.06 -11.43
C PRO A 148 -9.10 8.13 -11.61
N MET A 149 -7.88 7.86 -11.16
CA MET A 149 -6.77 8.80 -11.39
C MET A 149 -6.51 9.07 -12.87
N GLN A 150 -6.90 8.15 -13.75
CA GLN A 150 -6.81 8.35 -15.19
C GLN A 150 -7.63 9.57 -15.65
N GLU A 151 -8.81 9.81 -15.06
CA GLU A 151 -9.65 10.96 -15.40
C GLU A 151 -8.97 12.29 -15.02
N LEU A 152 -8.35 12.34 -13.83
CA LEU A 152 -7.61 13.52 -13.37
C LEU A 152 -6.35 13.76 -14.22
N ILE A 153 -5.66 12.69 -14.60
CA ILE A 153 -4.49 12.74 -15.50
C ILE A 153 -4.89 13.27 -16.88
N ASP A 154 -5.98 12.77 -17.45
CA ASP A 154 -6.43 13.15 -18.79
C ASP A 154 -6.93 14.60 -18.82
N ALA A 155 -7.61 15.06 -17.74
CA ALA A 155 -8.09 16.41 -17.61
C ALA A 155 -6.93 17.42 -17.48
N ASP A 156 -5.89 17.08 -16.74
CA ASP A 156 -4.70 17.94 -16.51
C ASP A 156 -3.66 17.83 -17.64
N GLY A 157 -3.73 16.78 -18.47
CA GLY A 157 -2.70 16.47 -19.46
C GLY A 157 -1.38 16.01 -18.85
N TRP A 158 -1.40 15.53 -17.60
CA TRP A 158 -0.20 15.08 -16.90
C TRP A 158 0.41 13.83 -17.53
N ASP A 159 1.73 13.84 -17.69
CA ASP A 159 2.47 12.73 -18.32
C ASP A 159 2.59 11.52 -17.40
N LYS A 160 1.67 10.56 -17.54
CA LYS A 160 1.68 9.31 -16.75
C LYS A 160 2.88 8.40 -17.03
N THR A 161 3.66 8.64 -18.11
CA THR A 161 4.88 7.86 -18.38
C THR A 161 6.00 8.14 -17.38
N GLN A 162 5.83 9.15 -16.53
CA GLN A 162 6.70 9.41 -15.39
C GLN A 162 6.61 8.34 -14.30
N ILE A 163 5.50 7.59 -14.22
CA ILE A 163 5.36 6.49 -13.24
C ILE A 163 6.07 5.24 -13.77
N GLU A 164 6.74 4.52 -12.85
CA GLU A 164 7.38 3.23 -13.18
C GLU A 164 6.33 2.25 -13.74
N PRO A 165 6.49 1.75 -14.98
CA PRO A 165 5.45 0.97 -15.65
C PRO A 165 5.02 -0.30 -14.90
N ASN A 166 5.96 -0.97 -14.20
CA ASN A 166 5.63 -2.19 -13.45
C ASN A 166 4.77 -1.87 -12.22
N ILE A 167 4.99 -0.71 -11.60
CA ILE A 167 4.19 -0.23 -10.46
C ILE A 167 2.82 0.23 -10.96
N ALA A 168 2.78 1.06 -12.00
CA ALA A 168 1.54 1.53 -12.61
C ALA A 168 0.64 0.37 -13.06
N ALA A 169 1.24 -0.69 -13.62
CA ALA A 169 0.49 -1.86 -14.12
C ALA A 169 -0.32 -2.55 -13.02
N TYR A 170 0.13 -2.53 -11.77
CA TYR A 170 -0.61 -3.12 -10.66
C TYR A 170 -1.92 -2.37 -10.41
N TYR A 171 -1.90 -1.04 -10.44
CA TYR A 171 -3.04 -0.17 -10.16
C TYR A 171 -3.87 0.19 -11.42
N THR A 172 -3.49 -0.38 -12.57
CA THR A 172 -4.24 -0.26 -13.84
C THR A 172 -5.07 -1.52 -14.06
N VAL A 173 -6.38 -1.38 -14.18
CA VAL A 173 -7.31 -2.47 -14.52
C VAL A 173 -7.99 -2.13 -15.84
N GLY A 174 -7.91 -3.05 -16.81
CA GLY A 174 -8.16 -2.69 -18.20
C GLY A 174 -7.13 -1.68 -18.68
N ASP A 175 -7.59 -0.55 -19.21
CA ASP A 175 -6.73 0.56 -19.64
C ASP A 175 -6.77 1.77 -18.68
N THR A 176 -7.44 1.63 -17.54
CA THR A 176 -7.70 2.71 -16.57
C THR A 176 -6.77 2.59 -15.36
N LEU A 177 -6.00 3.64 -15.09
CA LEU A 177 -5.27 3.79 -13.83
C LEU A 177 -6.25 4.30 -12.76
N TYR A 178 -6.65 3.43 -11.84
CA TYR A 178 -7.66 3.76 -10.82
C TYR A 178 -7.10 4.55 -9.64
N SER A 179 -5.87 4.27 -9.25
CA SER A 179 -5.22 4.96 -8.13
C SER A 179 -3.79 5.33 -8.46
N MET A 180 -3.29 6.38 -7.81
CA MET A 180 -1.91 6.82 -7.97
C MET A 180 -0.98 6.00 -7.07
N PRO A 181 0.00 5.27 -7.60
CA PRO A 181 1.02 4.63 -6.77
C PRO A 181 1.71 5.67 -5.87
N PHE A 182 1.96 5.32 -4.60
CA PHE A 182 2.63 6.23 -3.68
C PHE A 182 3.75 5.54 -2.89
N ASN A 183 3.42 4.61 -2.03
CA ASN A 183 4.36 3.91 -1.16
C ASN A 183 4.47 2.45 -1.57
N SER A 184 5.23 2.20 -2.63
CA SER A 184 5.43 0.85 -3.17
C SER A 184 6.57 0.13 -2.47
N SER A 185 6.37 -1.16 -2.20
CA SER A 185 7.35 -2.03 -1.55
C SER A 185 7.39 -3.42 -2.19
N THR A 186 8.34 -4.24 -1.76
CA THR A 186 8.37 -5.69 -2.07
C THR A 186 8.79 -6.47 -0.83
N PRO A 187 8.40 -7.75 -0.71
CA PRO A 187 8.85 -8.58 0.39
C PRO A 187 10.32 -8.98 0.22
N LEU A 188 11.01 -9.10 1.35
CA LEU A 188 12.40 -9.51 1.46
C LEU A 188 12.60 -10.57 2.52
N LEU A 189 13.72 -11.31 2.42
CA LEU A 189 14.35 -11.99 3.52
C LEU A 189 15.42 -11.05 4.12
N TYR A 190 15.32 -10.80 5.42
CA TYR A 190 16.35 -10.17 6.23
C TYR A 190 17.14 -11.23 6.97
N TYR A 191 18.46 -11.07 7.08
CA TYR A 191 19.30 -12.01 7.80
C TYR A 191 20.45 -11.35 8.55
N ASN A 192 20.87 -11.95 9.65
CA ASN A 192 21.99 -11.53 10.48
C ASN A 192 23.29 -12.07 9.88
N LYS A 193 24.07 -11.21 9.23
CA LYS A 193 25.32 -11.60 8.54
C LYS A 193 26.34 -12.18 9.51
N ASP A 194 26.43 -11.63 10.71
CA ASP A 194 27.40 -12.10 11.70
C ASP A 194 27.12 -13.55 12.15
N MET A 195 25.82 -13.94 12.26
CA MET A 195 25.43 -15.33 12.54
C MET A 195 25.73 -16.25 11.36
N PHE A 196 25.48 -15.77 10.12
CA PHE A 196 25.79 -16.51 8.91
C PHE A 196 27.30 -16.76 8.77
N ASP A 197 28.10 -15.73 8.96
CA ASP A 197 29.57 -15.82 8.89
C ASP A 197 30.12 -16.78 9.95
N LYS A 198 29.64 -16.71 11.21
CA LYS A 198 30.00 -17.67 12.28
C LYS A 198 29.60 -19.10 11.93
N ALA A 199 28.46 -19.28 11.27
CA ALA A 199 28.02 -20.61 10.83
C ALA A 199 28.75 -21.10 9.56
N GLY A 200 29.58 -20.27 8.92
CA GLY A 200 30.24 -20.59 7.66
C GLY A 200 29.32 -20.56 6.45
N ILE A 201 28.17 -19.89 6.55
CA ILE A 201 27.16 -19.78 5.49
C ILE A 201 27.44 -18.53 4.68
N THR A 202 27.78 -18.71 3.42
CA THR A 202 28.21 -17.60 2.54
C THR A 202 27.09 -17.03 1.67
N GLN A 203 25.92 -17.68 1.62
CA GLN A 203 24.79 -17.26 0.80
C GLN A 203 23.49 -17.36 1.59
N ALA A 204 22.63 -16.37 1.42
CA ALA A 204 21.29 -16.43 1.97
C ALA A 204 20.44 -17.50 1.25
N PRO A 205 19.54 -18.21 1.97
CA PRO A 205 18.73 -19.26 1.39
C PRO A 205 17.69 -18.70 0.41
N GLY A 206 17.48 -19.39 -0.70
CA GLY A 206 16.50 -19.03 -1.73
C GLY A 206 15.17 -19.76 -1.60
N SER A 207 15.01 -20.69 -0.65
CA SER A 207 13.77 -21.43 -0.42
C SER A 207 13.56 -21.82 1.03
N LEU A 208 12.30 -22.17 1.39
CA LEU A 208 11.98 -22.68 2.73
C LEU A 208 12.75 -23.96 3.03
N GLY A 209 12.95 -24.83 2.03
CA GLY A 209 13.76 -26.03 2.17
C GLY A 209 15.24 -25.73 2.45
N GLU A 210 15.80 -24.69 1.83
CA GLU A 210 17.18 -24.24 2.13
C GLU A 210 17.31 -23.66 3.53
N ILE A 211 16.32 -22.89 4.01
CA ILE A 211 16.26 -22.44 5.40
C ILE A 211 16.37 -23.64 6.34
N GLY A 212 15.60 -24.69 6.09
CA GLY A 212 15.64 -25.90 6.91
C GLY A 212 16.99 -26.64 6.88
N ARG A 213 17.73 -26.57 5.75
CA ARG A 213 19.06 -27.20 5.64
C ARG A 213 20.17 -26.49 6.42
N ILE A 214 20.06 -25.17 6.56
CA ILE A 214 21.09 -24.36 7.27
C ILE A 214 20.71 -24.09 8.73
N ALA A 215 19.52 -24.48 9.15
CA ALA A 215 18.95 -24.14 10.45
C ALA A 215 19.82 -24.59 11.62
N ASP A 216 20.25 -25.86 11.62
CA ASP A 216 21.09 -26.41 12.70
C ASP A 216 22.45 -25.73 12.78
N ASP A 217 23.05 -25.34 11.65
CA ASP A 217 24.31 -24.60 11.64
C ASP A 217 24.14 -23.20 12.18
N LEU A 218 23.03 -22.51 11.88
CA LEU A 218 22.72 -21.21 12.45
C LEU A 218 22.56 -21.25 13.98
N VAL A 219 21.89 -22.29 14.49
CA VAL A 219 21.74 -22.48 15.95
C VAL A 219 23.07 -22.88 16.60
N ASN A 220 23.71 -23.95 16.11
CA ASN A 220 24.82 -24.57 16.80
C ASN A 220 26.16 -23.83 16.61
N LYS A 221 26.37 -23.15 15.48
CA LYS A 221 27.59 -22.43 15.16
C LYS A 221 27.36 -20.92 15.11
N GLY A 222 26.23 -20.48 14.52
CA GLY A 222 25.88 -19.06 14.40
C GLY A 222 25.47 -18.40 15.71
N GLY A 223 24.96 -19.21 16.66
CA GLY A 223 24.48 -18.74 17.96
C GLY A 223 23.06 -18.15 17.90
N ALA A 224 22.29 -18.48 16.88
CA ALA A 224 20.89 -18.07 16.78
C ALA A 224 20.04 -18.81 17.83
N GLY A 225 19.14 -18.08 18.49
CA GLY A 225 18.08 -18.70 19.30
C GLY A 225 17.02 -19.39 18.44
N GLU A 226 16.80 -18.82 17.27
CA GLU A 226 15.84 -19.30 16.25
C GLU A 226 16.43 -19.09 14.85
N PRO A 227 16.35 -20.09 13.96
CA PRO A 227 16.79 -19.93 12.57
C PRO A 227 16.04 -18.83 11.82
N ILE A 228 14.70 -18.81 11.93
CA ILE A 228 13.86 -17.80 11.31
C ILE A 228 12.65 -17.45 12.17
N SER A 229 12.36 -16.18 12.27
CA SER A 229 11.15 -15.61 12.85
C SER A 229 10.13 -15.35 11.75
N LEU A 230 9.11 -16.18 11.65
CA LEU A 230 8.15 -16.19 10.55
C LEU A 230 6.74 -15.86 11.03
N SER A 231 6.31 -14.64 10.81
CA SER A 231 4.99 -14.14 11.23
C SER A 231 3.83 -14.79 10.47
N ILE A 232 2.72 -15.04 11.16
CA ILE A 232 1.46 -15.45 10.52
C ILE A 232 0.81 -14.21 9.91
N TYR A 233 1.08 -13.99 8.63
CA TYR A 233 0.61 -12.82 7.90
C TYR A 233 0.13 -13.20 6.50
N GLY A 234 -1.10 -12.83 6.15
CA GLY A 234 -1.74 -13.19 4.89
C GLY A 234 -0.95 -12.77 3.66
N TRP A 235 -0.31 -11.60 3.72
CA TRP A 235 0.54 -11.11 2.64
C TRP A 235 1.74 -12.03 2.34
N PHE A 236 2.37 -12.63 3.36
CA PHE A 236 3.44 -13.62 3.12
C PHE A 236 2.91 -14.88 2.44
N PHE A 237 1.72 -15.33 2.83
CA PHE A 237 1.09 -16.48 2.19
C PHE A 237 0.75 -16.21 0.72
N GLU A 238 0.26 -15.01 0.40
CA GLU A 238 0.06 -14.54 -0.96
C GLU A 238 1.38 -14.51 -1.74
N GLN A 239 2.45 -13.96 -1.16
CA GLN A 239 3.77 -13.93 -1.77
C GLN A 239 4.32 -15.33 -2.07
N PHE A 240 4.14 -16.30 -1.17
CA PHE A 240 4.50 -17.68 -1.42
C PHE A 240 3.67 -18.31 -2.57
N THR A 241 2.41 -17.95 -2.72
CA THR A 241 1.60 -18.36 -3.87
C THR A 241 2.14 -17.75 -5.17
N CYS A 242 2.46 -16.47 -5.17
CA CYS A 242 3.12 -15.79 -6.28
C CYS A 242 4.46 -16.43 -6.66
N LYS A 243 5.27 -16.83 -5.68
CA LYS A 243 6.56 -17.51 -5.93
C LYS A 243 6.40 -18.86 -6.64
N GLN A 244 5.26 -19.51 -6.47
CA GLN A 244 4.92 -20.73 -7.20
C GLN A 244 4.39 -20.46 -8.62
N GLY A 245 4.13 -19.19 -8.98
CA GLY A 245 3.56 -18.79 -10.27
C GLY A 245 2.08 -19.15 -10.42
N LEU A 246 1.36 -19.27 -9.30
CA LEU A 246 -0.04 -19.68 -9.24
C LEU A 246 -0.94 -18.53 -8.76
N ASN A 247 -2.22 -18.59 -9.13
CA ASN A 247 -3.19 -17.62 -8.66
C ASN A 247 -3.59 -17.86 -7.20
N TYR A 248 -3.84 -16.79 -6.48
CA TYR A 248 -4.37 -16.78 -5.13
C TYR A 248 -5.89 -16.91 -5.13
N VAL A 249 -6.56 -16.12 -5.99
CA VAL A 249 -8.01 -16.12 -6.21
C VAL A 249 -8.35 -16.20 -7.69
N ASN A 250 -9.60 -16.51 -8.00
CA ASN A 250 -10.09 -16.58 -9.38
C ASN A 250 -10.20 -15.19 -10.06
N ASN A 251 -10.71 -15.18 -11.29
CA ASN A 251 -10.86 -13.98 -12.13
C ASN A 251 -9.53 -13.22 -12.30
N GLY A 252 -8.43 -13.97 -12.58
CA GLY A 252 -7.09 -13.42 -12.76
C GLY A 252 -6.59 -12.67 -11.53
N ASN A 253 -6.72 -13.26 -10.35
CA ASN A 253 -6.47 -12.62 -9.05
C ASN A 253 -7.33 -11.36 -8.83
N GLY A 254 -8.61 -11.41 -9.19
CA GLY A 254 -9.54 -10.30 -9.03
C GLY A 254 -9.36 -9.16 -10.05
N ARG A 255 -8.52 -9.33 -11.08
CA ARG A 255 -8.24 -8.29 -12.08
C ARG A 255 -9.35 -8.20 -13.14
N GLU A 256 -9.92 -9.33 -13.54
CA GLU A 256 -10.94 -9.41 -14.58
C GLU A 256 -12.34 -9.11 -14.02
N ALA A 257 -12.61 -9.54 -12.80
CA ALA A 257 -13.83 -9.28 -12.05
C ALA A 257 -13.57 -9.48 -10.54
N ALA A 258 -14.54 -9.14 -9.68
CA ALA A 258 -14.48 -9.44 -8.26
C ALA A 258 -14.21 -10.94 -8.03
N ALA A 259 -13.28 -11.26 -7.13
CA ALA A 259 -13.01 -12.64 -6.76
C ALA A 259 -14.22 -13.24 -6.04
N THR A 260 -14.63 -14.43 -6.45
CA THR A 260 -15.75 -15.19 -5.87
C THR A 260 -15.30 -16.51 -5.24
N ALA A 261 -14.03 -16.90 -5.48
CA ALA A 261 -13.44 -18.12 -4.94
C ALA A 261 -11.93 -17.95 -4.78
N VAL A 262 -11.36 -18.64 -3.81
CA VAL A 262 -9.92 -18.85 -3.72
C VAL A 262 -9.49 -19.94 -4.70
N GLU A 263 -8.26 -19.88 -5.19
CA GLU A 263 -7.68 -20.92 -6.05
C GLU A 263 -6.53 -21.68 -5.36
N PHE A 264 -5.89 -21.07 -4.37
CA PHE A 264 -4.73 -21.67 -3.69
C PHE A 264 -5.06 -22.97 -2.96
N ASP A 265 -6.31 -23.26 -2.64
CA ASP A 265 -6.79 -24.49 -2.03
C ASP A 265 -6.91 -25.65 -3.03
N GLN A 266 -7.10 -25.34 -4.32
CA GLN A 266 -7.32 -26.32 -5.39
C GLN A 266 -6.10 -26.49 -6.31
N ASN A 267 -5.32 -25.42 -6.53
CA ASN A 267 -4.15 -25.47 -7.41
C ASN A 267 -2.87 -25.99 -6.71
N GLY A 268 -2.97 -26.36 -5.44
CA GLY A 268 -1.90 -26.94 -4.64
C GLY A 268 -0.95 -25.93 -3.98
N ALA A 269 -1.04 -24.63 -4.30
CA ALA A 269 -0.15 -23.63 -3.75
C ALA A 269 -0.23 -23.52 -2.24
N GLY A 270 -1.45 -23.51 -1.70
CA GLY A 270 -1.70 -23.43 -0.27
C GLY A 270 -1.18 -24.64 0.48
N ALA A 271 -1.51 -25.84 0.01
CA ALA A 271 -1.06 -27.07 0.64
C ALA A 271 0.48 -27.18 0.67
N LYS A 272 1.16 -26.83 -0.44
CA LYS A 272 2.61 -26.85 -0.54
C LYS A 272 3.26 -25.82 0.41
N THR A 273 2.73 -24.61 0.46
CA THR A 273 3.21 -23.55 1.36
C THR A 273 3.08 -23.96 2.82
N LEU A 274 1.88 -24.44 3.21
CA LEU A 274 1.62 -24.82 4.59
C LEU A 274 2.43 -26.05 5.02
N ALA A 275 2.66 -27.02 4.11
CA ALA A 275 3.49 -28.18 4.39
C ALA A 275 4.96 -27.79 4.64
N ALA A 276 5.53 -26.92 3.79
CA ALA A 276 6.90 -26.45 3.96
C ALA A 276 7.08 -25.59 5.22
N TRP A 277 6.10 -24.72 5.52
CA TRP A 277 6.10 -23.93 6.76
C TRP A 277 5.97 -24.82 8.00
N LYS A 278 5.02 -25.78 7.95
CA LYS A 278 4.81 -26.73 9.04
C LYS A 278 6.06 -27.57 9.31
N GLU A 279 6.82 -27.95 8.29
CA GLU A 279 8.07 -28.68 8.48
C GLU A 279 9.08 -27.85 9.30
N LEU A 280 9.24 -26.55 9.00
CA LEU A 280 10.10 -25.66 9.78
C LEU A 280 9.59 -25.50 11.22
N TYR A 281 8.27 -25.39 11.39
CA TYR A 281 7.64 -25.29 12.71
C TYR A 281 7.84 -26.54 13.56
N ASP A 282 7.56 -27.73 13.00
CA ASP A 282 7.68 -29.00 13.70
C ASP A 282 9.11 -29.30 14.16
N LYS A 283 10.11 -28.81 13.42
CA LYS A 283 11.54 -28.90 13.77
C LYS A 283 11.99 -27.82 14.76
N GLY A 284 11.12 -26.89 15.15
CA GLY A 284 11.45 -25.78 16.02
C GLY A 284 12.27 -24.66 15.35
N TYR A 285 12.40 -24.66 14.02
CA TYR A 285 13.18 -23.69 13.26
C TYR A 285 12.44 -22.38 13.02
N ALA A 286 11.11 -22.43 12.96
CA ALA A 286 10.22 -21.28 12.79
C ALA A 286 9.11 -21.31 13.85
N PRO A 287 9.38 -20.87 15.08
CA PRO A 287 8.37 -20.85 16.14
C PRO A 287 7.23 -19.88 15.83
N ASN A 288 6.10 -20.05 16.51
CA ASN A 288 4.98 -19.15 16.40
C ASN A 288 5.28 -17.82 17.10
N VAL A 289 5.57 -16.79 16.34
CA VAL A 289 5.84 -15.43 16.86
C VAL A 289 4.61 -14.51 16.84
N GLY A 290 3.44 -15.04 16.45
CA GLY A 290 2.19 -14.29 16.40
C GLY A 290 1.77 -13.85 15.01
N ARG A 291 0.81 -12.92 14.97
CA ARG A 291 0.17 -12.41 13.75
C ARG A 291 0.68 -11.02 13.41
N GLY A 292 0.55 -10.66 12.12
CA GLY A 292 0.85 -9.33 11.60
C GLY A 292 2.21 -9.26 10.90
N GLY A 293 2.39 -8.23 10.06
CA GLY A 293 3.59 -8.06 9.24
C GLY A 293 4.87 -7.94 10.06
N ASP A 294 4.79 -7.35 11.25
CA ASP A 294 5.93 -6.97 12.07
C ASP A 294 6.20 -7.93 13.24
N ALA A 295 5.35 -8.96 13.44
CA ALA A 295 5.47 -9.86 14.60
C ALA A 295 6.83 -10.57 14.71
N GLY A 296 7.50 -10.85 13.58
CA GLY A 296 8.83 -11.45 13.54
C GLY A 296 10.00 -10.46 13.61
N LEU A 297 9.75 -9.16 13.39
CA LEU A 297 10.82 -8.16 13.28
C LEU A 297 11.53 -7.93 14.61
N ALA A 298 10.80 -7.95 15.73
CA ALA A 298 11.36 -7.74 17.05
C ALA A 298 12.36 -8.85 17.45
N ASP A 299 12.05 -10.11 17.17
CA ASP A 299 12.96 -11.24 17.43
C ASP A 299 14.22 -11.14 16.58
N PHE A 300 14.08 -10.72 15.31
CA PHE A 300 15.22 -10.48 14.43
C PHE A 300 16.07 -9.30 14.90
N SER A 301 15.47 -8.14 15.14
CA SER A 301 16.19 -6.90 15.51
C SER A 301 16.88 -7.01 16.89
N SER A 302 16.35 -7.85 17.78
CA SER A 302 17.03 -8.18 19.04
C SER A 302 18.26 -9.08 18.88
N GLY A 303 18.40 -9.77 17.74
CA GLY A 303 19.41 -10.79 17.48
C GLY A 303 19.03 -12.18 18.01
N LYS A 304 17.78 -12.41 18.40
CA LYS A 304 17.28 -13.73 18.80
C LYS A 304 17.14 -14.66 17.58
N SER A 305 16.62 -14.13 16.49
CA SER A 305 16.44 -14.86 15.22
C SER A 305 17.53 -14.52 14.21
N ALA A 306 18.00 -15.52 13.47
CA ALA A 306 18.98 -15.31 12.39
C ALA A 306 18.36 -14.72 11.13
N MET A 307 17.07 -14.94 10.91
CA MET A 307 16.34 -14.48 9.72
C MET A 307 14.93 -14.02 10.08
N THR A 308 14.36 -13.16 9.23
CA THR A 308 12.93 -12.84 9.21
C THR A 308 12.49 -12.46 7.81
N LEU A 309 11.18 -12.55 7.54
CA LEU A 309 10.57 -11.95 6.35
C LEU A 309 10.03 -10.57 6.69
N GLY A 310 10.11 -9.65 5.75
CA GLY A 310 9.59 -8.31 5.93
C GLY A 310 9.44 -7.56 4.61
N SER A 311 8.92 -6.35 4.68
CA SER A 311 8.83 -5.43 3.55
C SER A 311 10.13 -4.63 3.40
N THR A 312 10.45 -4.17 2.18
CA THR A 312 11.50 -3.14 1.99
C THR A 312 11.24 -1.89 2.83
N ALA A 313 9.97 -1.58 3.12
CA ALA A 313 9.57 -0.46 3.96
C ALA A 313 9.95 -0.63 5.45
N SER A 314 10.24 -1.85 5.89
CA SER A 314 10.69 -2.13 7.27
C SER A 314 12.19 -1.93 7.45
N LEU A 315 12.97 -1.75 6.38
CA LEU A 315 14.43 -1.76 6.45
C LEU A 315 14.96 -0.67 7.39
N LYS A 316 14.43 0.54 7.29
CA LYS A 316 14.89 1.65 8.14
C LYS A 316 14.65 1.37 9.62
N GLN A 317 13.45 0.94 9.97
CA GLN A 317 13.11 0.57 11.35
C GLN A 317 13.99 -0.59 11.85
N ILE A 318 14.20 -1.63 11.04
CA ILE A 318 15.10 -2.74 11.38
C ILE A 318 16.51 -2.23 11.70
N LEU A 319 17.07 -1.33 10.88
CA LEU A 319 18.41 -0.78 11.10
C LEU A 319 18.50 0.06 12.38
N GLU A 320 17.47 0.84 12.68
CA GLU A 320 17.37 1.62 13.92
C GLU A 320 17.26 0.69 15.15
N ASP A 321 16.42 -0.32 15.12
CA ASP A 321 16.23 -1.27 16.22
C ASP A 321 17.46 -2.17 16.46
N VAL A 322 18.12 -2.60 15.38
CA VAL A 322 19.39 -3.34 15.44
C VAL A 322 20.48 -2.45 16.04
N ASN A 323 20.48 -1.16 15.72
CA ASN A 323 21.40 -0.16 16.28
C ASN A 323 22.88 -0.61 16.31
N GLY A 324 23.34 -1.21 15.22
CA GLY A 324 24.73 -1.66 15.06
C GLY A 324 25.12 -2.90 15.86
N LYS A 325 24.19 -3.62 16.50
CA LYS A 325 24.48 -4.86 17.23
C LYS A 325 25.03 -5.97 16.32
N PHE A 326 24.62 -5.97 15.06
CA PHE A 326 25.09 -6.88 14.00
C PHE A 326 24.88 -6.27 12.62
N GLU A 327 25.52 -6.83 11.60
CA GLU A 327 25.32 -6.40 10.21
C GLU A 327 24.06 -7.07 9.62
N VAL A 328 23.12 -6.23 9.14
CA VAL A 328 21.89 -6.69 8.50
C VAL A 328 22.17 -7.01 7.03
N GLY A 329 21.84 -8.22 6.61
CA GLY A 329 21.79 -8.63 5.21
C GLY A 329 20.37 -8.66 4.68
N THR A 330 20.22 -8.50 3.35
CA THR A 330 18.95 -8.69 2.65
C THR A 330 19.13 -9.67 1.50
N ALA A 331 18.08 -10.46 1.27
CA ALA A 331 18.01 -11.39 0.16
C ALA A 331 16.61 -11.41 -0.44
N TYR A 332 16.49 -12.11 -1.55
CA TYR A 332 15.20 -12.33 -2.17
C TYR A 332 14.25 -13.07 -1.25
N PHE A 333 12.96 -12.72 -1.31
CA PHE A 333 11.90 -13.48 -0.66
C PHE A 333 11.99 -14.94 -1.13
N PRO A 334 12.06 -15.92 -0.19
CA PRO A 334 12.33 -17.29 -0.53
C PRO A 334 11.19 -17.93 -1.31
N MET A 335 11.53 -18.88 -2.15
CA MET A 335 10.57 -19.78 -2.80
C MET A 335 10.04 -20.79 -1.78
N VAL A 336 8.89 -21.39 -2.04
CA VAL A 336 8.41 -22.54 -1.26
C VAL A 336 9.32 -23.76 -1.53
N SER A 337 9.66 -23.98 -2.80
CA SER A 337 10.65 -24.98 -3.19
C SER A 337 11.55 -24.47 -4.33
N GLU A 338 12.72 -25.08 -4.49
CA GLU A 338 13.73 -24.72 -5.50
C GLU A 338 13.22 -24.85 -6.96
N SER A 339 12.16 -25.61 -7.18
CA SER A 339 11.53 -25.77 -8.49
C SER A 339 10.59 -24.63 -8.88
N ASP A 340 10.24 -23.74 -7.95
CA ASP A 340 9.32 -22.64 -8.19
C ASP A 340 9.96 -21.58 -9.07
N LYS A 341 9.18 -20.90 -9.91
CA LYS A 341 9.67 -19.93 -10.89
C LYS A 341 8.85 -18.64 -10.94
N GLY A 342 7.99 -18.44 -9.97
CA GLY A 342 7.21 -17.22 -9.84
C GLY A 342 8.03 -16.06 -9.26
N GLY A 343 7.43 -14.89 -9.27
CA GLY A 343 7.98 -13.68 -8.66
C GLY A 343 7.34 -13.34 -7.33
N VAL A 344 7.39 -12.07 -6.99
CA VAL A 344 6.65 -11.49 -5.88
C VAL A 344 5.62 -10.50 -6.40
N SER A 345 4.51 -10.34 -5.69
CA SER A 345 3.58 -9.24 -5.91
C SER A 345 4.16 -7.96 -5.31
N ILE A 346 3.78 -6.82 -5.89
CA ILE A 346 4.06 -5.52 -5.28
C ILE A 346 3.30 -5.44 -3.96
N GLY A 347 3.86 -4.73 -2.99
CA GLY A 347 3.22 -4.39 -1.74
C GLY A 347 3.14 -2.88 -1.56
N GLY A 348 2.56 -2.47 -0.43
CA GLY A 348 2.39 -1.08 -0.08
C GLY A 348 1.00 -0.56 -0.42
N ALA A 349 0.91 0.71 -0.81
CA ALA A 349 -0.38 1.35 -1.02
C ALA A 349 -0.35 2.40 -2.14
N SER A 350 -1.55 2.81 -2.53
CA SER A 350 -1.80 3.85 -3.51
C SER A 350 -2.81 4.86 -2.99
N LEU A 351 -2.85 6.01 -3.64
CA LEU A 351 -3.75 7.12 -3.35
C LEU A 351 -5.00 7.03 -4.20
N TRP A 352 -6.16 7.18 -3.57
CA TRP A 352 -7.47 7.08 -4.20
C TRP A 352 -8.23 8.38 -3.97
N ALA A 353 -8.54 9.11 -5.03
CA ALA A 353 -9.45 10.24 -4.96
C ALA A 353 -10.88 9.73 -4.79
N LEU A 354 -11.57 10.23 -3.78
CA LEU A 354 -12.98 9.89 -3.57
C LEU A 354 -13.87 10.83 -4.36
N ASN A 355 -14.96 10.28 -4.86
CA ASN A 355 -15.95 11.06 -5.59
C ASN A 355 -16.71 11.96 -4.61
N ASN A 356 -16.54 13.26 -4.74
CA ASN A 356 -17.36 14.26 -4.11
C ASN A 356 -17.85 15.24 -5.19
N GLU A 357 -18.89 15.99 -4.90
CA GLU A 357 -19.48 16.94 -5.85
C GLU A 357 -18.75 18.30 -5.91
N ASP A 358 -17.71 18.48 -5.08
CA ASP A 358 -16.93 19.71 -4.97
C ASP A 358 -15.72 19.68 -5.92
N GLU A 359 -15.83 20.33 -7.05
CA GLU A 359 -14.77 20.41 -8.07
C GLU A 359 -13.50 21.09 -7.54
N ALA A 360 -13.63 22.06 -6.60
CA ALA A 360 -12.47 22.72 -5.99
C ALA A 360 -11.66 21.72 -5.13
N LYS A 361 -12.34 20.89 -4.36
CA LYS A 361 -11.69 19.83 -3.58
C LYS A 361 -11.08 18.76 -4.47
N LYS A 362 -11.76 18.40 -5.56
CA LYS A 362 -11.23 17.44 -6.54
C LYS A 362 -9.94 17.95 -7.18
N ALA A 363 -9.92 19.21 -7.61
CA ALA A 363 -8.74 19.87 -8.17
C ALA A 363 -7.61 19.98 -7.12
N ALA A 364 -7.92 20.37 -5.88
CA ALA A 364 -6.95 20.42 -4.78
C ALA A 364 -6.36 19.05 -4.44
N THR A 365 -7.18 18.01 -4.45
CA THR A 365 -6.75 16.62 -4.25
C THR A 365 -5.74 16.21 -5.33
N TRP A 366 -5.99 16.58 -6.59
CA TRP A 366 -5.07 16.29 -7.68
C TRP A 366 -3.73 17.02 -7.53
N GLU A 367 -3.74 18.30 -7.14
CA GLU A 367 -2.51 19.05 -6.87
C GLU A 367 -1.66 18.40 -5.78
N PHE A 368 -2.29 17.95 -4.69
CA PHE A 368 -1.59 17.26 -3.61
C PHE A 368 -1.05 15.89 -4.07
N VAL A 369 -1.82 15.14 -4.87
CA VAL A 369 -1.35 13.86 -5.46
C VAL A 369 -0.12 14.09 -6.35
N LYS A 370 -0.13 15.11 -7.24
CA LYS A 370 1.02 15.46 -8.07
C LYS A 370 2.25 15.79 -7.22
N PHE A 371 2.07 16.54 -6.15
CA PHE A 371 3.15 16.87 -5.21
C PHE A 371 3.74 15.60 -4.56
N LEU A 372 2.91 14.70 -4.06
CA LEU A 372 3.36 13.47 -3.40
C LEU A 372 4.15 12.54 -4.34
N VAL A 373 3.82 12.51 -5.62
CA VAL A 373 4.54 11.70 -6.61
C VAL A 373 5.62 12.47 -7.37
N SER A 374 5.87 13.73 -7.01
CA SER A 374 6.99 14.49 -7.58
C SER A 374 8.32 13.80 -7.28
N PRO A 375 9.34 13.95 -8.15
CA PRO A 375 10.67 13.37 -7.90
C PRO A 375 11.27 13.79 -6.55
N GLU A 376 11.05 15.01 -6.12
CA GLU A 376 11.55 15.57 -4.87
C GLU A 376 10.89 14.91 -3.66
N SER A 377 9.56 14.83 -3.65
CA SER A 377 8.80 14.19 -2.57
C SER A 377 9.10 12.70 -2.50
N GLN A 378 9.21 12.03 -3.64
CA GLN A 378 9.53 10.61 -3.70
C GLN A 378 10.98 10.31 -3.29
N ALA A 379 11.93 11.22 -3.54
CA ALA A 379 13.32 11.08 -3.06
C ALA A 379 13.37 11.16 -1.53
N TYR A 380 12.68 12.14 -0.96
CA TYR A 380 12.56 12.28 0.49
C TYR A 380 11.87 11.05 1.11
N TRP A 381 10.72 10.65 0.56
CA TRP A 381 9.95 9.51 1.02
C TRP A 381 10.78 8.22 1.03
N ASN A 382 11.46 7.90 -0.08
CA ASN A 382 12.35 6.75 -0.16
C ASN A 382 13.47 6.78 0.90
N ALA A 383 14.12 7.93 1.07
CA ALA A 383 15.22 8.07 2.02
C ALA A 383 14.78 7.92 3.48
N GLN A 384 13.55 8.31 3.82
CA GLN A 384 13.04 8.26 5.18
C GLN A 384 12.36 6.93 5.54
N THR A 385 11.82 6.20 4.56
CA THR A 385 10.94 5.06 4.83
C THR A 385 11.45 3.73 4.27
N GLY A 386 12.26 3.76 3.21
CA GLY A 386 12.65 2.56 2.46
C GLY A 386 11.63 2.09 1.41
N TYR A 387 10.48 2.75 1.27
CA TYR A 387 9.58 2.51 0.13
C TYR A 387 10.27 2.84 -1.19
N PHE A 388 9.94 2.13 -2.26
CA PHE A 388 10.46 2.44 -3.58
C PHE A 388 9.85 3.73 -4.13
N PRO A 389 10.64 4.56 -4.83
CA PRO A 389 10.08 5.67 -5.57
C PRO A 389 9.23 5.15 -6.72
N VAL A 390 8.09 5.79 -6.93
CA VAL A 390 7.16 5.38 -7.99
C VAL A 390 7.46 6.02 -9.34
N THR A 391 8.45 6.93 -9.43
CA THR A 391 8.80 7.64 -10.66
C THR A 391 10.03 7.08 -11.36
N VAL A 392 9.94 6.93 -12.70
CA VAL A 392 11.00 6.40 -13.56
C VAL A 392 12.31 7.19 -13.42
N LYS A 393 12.23 8.53 -13.38
CA LYS A 393 13.40 9.41 -13.28
C LYS A 393 14.18 9.14 -12.01
N LEU A 394 13.48 9.01 -10.88
CA LEU A 394 14.13 8.76 -9.60
C LEU A 394 14.65 7.33 -9.50
N MET A 395 13.88 6.34 -9.96
CA MET A 395 14.32 4.94 -10.02
C MET A 395 15.63 4.81 -10.81
N ARG A 396 15.72 5.41 -12.02
CA ARG A 396 16.94 5.40 -12.83
C ARG A 396 18.11 6.08 -12.13
N ASN A 397 17.86 7.18 -11.43
CA ASN A 397 18.89 7.94 -10.73
C ASN A 397 19.40 7.20 -9.49
N LEU A 398 18.54 6.51 -8.74
CA LEU A 398 18.92 5.62 -7.64
C LEU A 398 19.89 4.54 -8.14
N TYR A 399 19.59 3.90 -9.27
CA TYR A 399 20.49 2.90 -9.87
C TYR A 399 21.79 3.47 -10.45
N SER A 400 21.83 4.76 -10.82
CA SER A 400 23.03 5.41 -11.40
C SER A 400 24.00 6.01 -10.39
N ARG A 401 23.75 5.92 -9.10
CA ARG A 401 24.52 6.53 -7.98
C ARG A 401 24.68 8.06 -8.05
N ARG A 402 23.98 8.78 -8.92
CA ARG A 402 24.15 10.23 -9.10
C ARG A 402 23.46 11.09 -8.05
N ILE A 403 22.34 10.64 -7.48
CA ILE A 403 21.56 11.38 -6.45
C ILE A 403 22.23 11.30 -5.07
N TRP A 404 23.01 10.26 -4.80
CA TRP A 404 23.56 9.96 -3.49
C TRP A 404 24.59 10.97 -2.97
N LYS A 405 25.11 11.83 -3.79
CA LYS A 405 26.07 12.86 -3.37
C LYS A 405 25.49 13.91 -2.43
N ASN A 406 24.17 14.07 -2.42
CA ASN A 406 23.45 15.09 -1.65
C ASN A 406 22.57 14.53 -0.53
N ILE A 407 22.58 13.21 -0.32
CA ILE A 407 21.82 12.57 0.76
C ILE A 407 22.74 12.37 1.97
N PRO A 408 22.28 12.67 3.19
CA PRO A 408 23.06 12.46 4.40
C PRO A 408 23.62 11.03 4.48
N SER A 409 24.84 10.88 4.98
CA SER A 409 25.51 9.59 5.10
C SER A 409 24.73 8.55 5.92
N SER A 410 23.83 8.99 6.78
CA SER A 410 22.91 8.14 7.54
C SER A 410 21.84 7.42 6.67
N ALA A 411 21.54 7.93 5.46
CA ALA A 411 20.57 7.32 4.53
C ALA A 411 21.24 6.42 3.46
N LEU A 412 22.57 6.41 3.39
CA LEU A 412 23.35 5.65 2.39
C LEU A 412 23.23 4.11 2.50
N PRO A 413 23.04 3.49 3.69
CA PRO A 413 22.89 2.04 3.78
C PRO A 413 21.72 1.48 3.01
N LEU A 414 20.59 2.24 2.95
CA LEU A 414 19.36 1.79 2.30
C LEU A 414 19.51 1.46 0.81
N THR A 415 20.49 2.04 0.15
CA THR A 415 20.64 2.02 -1.30
C THR A 415 21.47 0.88 -1.84
N SER A 416 22.48 0.44 -1.09
CA SER A 416 23.25 -0.76 -1.45
C SER A 416 22.39 -2.03 -1.40
N PHE A 417 21.30 -1.99 -0.61
CA PHE A 417 20.34 -3.08 -0.47
C PHE A 417 19.29 -3.14 -1.59
N MET A 418 19.04 -2.02 -2.29
CA MET A 418 17.98 -1.94 -3.32
C MET A 418 18.38 -2.45 -4.71
N ILE A 419 19.67 -2.54 -5.00
CA ILE A 419 20.20 -2.90 -6.33
C ILE A 419 19.84 -4.33 -6.77
N PRO A 420 19.81 -5.35 -5.91
CA PRO A 420 19.45 -6.71 -6.30
C PRO A 420 17.96 -6.91 -6.62
N LEU A 421 17.08 -5.98 -6.24
CA LEU A 421 15.64 -6.20 -6.21
C LEU A 421 14.92 -6.02 -7.55
N ARG A 422 15.55 -5.33 -8.52
CA ARG A 422 14.94 -5.07 -9.82
C ARG A 422 14.58 -6.34 -10.61
N SER A 423 15.29 -7.43 -10.38
CA SER A 423 15.05 -8.70 -11.07
C SER A 423 13.89 -9.52 -10.49
N GLN A 424 13.42 -9.22 -9.28
CA GLN A 424 12.30 -9.93 -8.65
C GLN A 424 10.91 -9.44 -9.07
N GLN A 425 10.77 -8.17 -9.46
CA GLN A 425 9.48 -7.58 -9.80
C GLN A 425 8.88 -8.11 -11.11
N ALA A 426 9.61 -8.97 -11.82
CA ALA A 426 9.29 -9.29 -13.20
C ALA A 426 8.14 -10.29 -13.45
N PRO A 427 7.77 -11.30 -12.63
CA PRO A 427 6.84 -12.30 -13.13
C PRO A 427 5.37 -12.20 -12.70
N CYS A 428 5.00 -11.76 -11.52
CA CYS A 428 3.57 -11.70 -11.19
C CYS A 428 2.82 -10.58 -11.93
N SER A 429 3.45 -9.42 -12.14
CA SER A 429 2.89 -8.36 -13.00
C SER A 429 3.19 -8.55 -14.49
N ALA A 430 4.30 -9.20 -14.87
CA ALA A 430 4.66 -9.44 -16.26
C ALA A 430 3.91 -10.60 -16.92
N TYR A 431 3.35 -11.53 -16.16
CA TYR A 431 2.45 -12.55 -16.70
C TYR A 431 1.19 -11.91 -17.31
N PHE A 432 0.73 -10.80 -16.73
CA PHE A 432 -0.40 -10.02 -17.25
C PHE A 432 -0.04 -9.18 -18.50
N LEU A 433 1.20 -8.72 -18.64
CA LEU A 433 1.64 -7.91 -19.80
C LEU A 433 1.93 -8.74 -21.05
N ARG A 434 2.21 -10.04 -20.94
CA ARG A 434 2.48 -10.89 -22.13
C ARG A 434 1.22 -11.23 -22.91
N GLN A 435 0.05 -11.32 -22.29
CA GLN A 435 -1.18 -11.61 -23.03
C GLN A 435 -1.67 -10.41 -23.86
N GLY A 436 -1.45 -9.17 -23.41
CA GLY A 436 -1.85 -7.96 -24.15
C GLY A 436 -1.00 -7.63 -25.39
N ARG A 437 0.22 -8.15 -25.51
CA ARG A 437 1.12 -7.88 -26.67
C ARG A 437 0.98 -8.85 -27.83
N TRP A 438 0.28 -9.97 -27.68
CA TRP A 438 0.11 -10.96 -28.76
C TRP A 438 -1.03 -10.63 -29.72
N LEU A 439 -1.91 -9.70 -29.40
CA LEU A 439 -3.06 -9.32 -30.25
C LEU A 439 -2.79 -8.11 -31.16
N LYS A 440 -1.59 -7.50 -31.16
CA LYS A 440 -1.24 -6.38 -32.06
C LYS A 440 -0.25 -6.71 -33.16
N ARG A 441 0.02 -8.00 -33.43
CA ARG A 441 0.77 -8.42 -34.64
C ARG A 441 0.07 -9.62 -35.30
N ARG A 442 -1.04 -9.35 -35.94
CA ARG A 442 -1.54 -10.01 -37.16
C ARG A 442 -2.46 -9.06 -37.90
#